data_d0f0c78a5945c5a75ad426a8fded6092
#
_entry.id   d0f0c78a5945c5a75ad426a8fded6092
#
_cell.length_a   1.000
_cell.length_b   1.000
_cell.length_c   1.000
_cell.angle_alpha   90.00
_cell.angle_beta   90.00
_cell.angle_gamma   90.00
#
_symmetry.space_group_name_H-M   'P 1'
#
loop_
_entity.id
_entity.type
_entity.pdbx_description
1 polymer ?
#
loop_
_entity_poly.entity_id
_entity_poly.type
_entity_poly.pdbx_seq_one_letter_code
_entity_poly.pdbx_strand_id
1 'polypeptide(L)'
;LAGISARSAHDLILEHWRAFGLPRYAQFDNDTRFQGAHQWADSFGRVTRLCLSLGVTPVFTVPRETGFQAAIESYNGRWQAKVWARFEHGDLGQLQVRSARYVQAARLRGAERIARAPQRPAIAPDWIENLQAPLAGLVIYLRRTDQKGCVSLLGHTFEVPEHWTHRLVRCEVDLTQECIRFYSLRRRDPSDQPLLLTVPYKVPRVRFHE
;
A
#
# COMPACT_ATOMS: atom_id res chain seq x y z
N LEU A 1 -21.57 13.55 4.39
CA LEU A 1 -20.94 12.59 3.50
C LEU A 1 -20.28 11.51 4.33
N ALA A 2 -20.72 10.25 4.19
CA ALA A 2 -20.01 9.11 4.77
C ALA A 2 -18.62 9.07 4.15
N GLY A 3 -17.56 9.02 4.99
CA GLY A 3 -16.20 8.88 4.52
C GLY A 3 -15.96 7.51 3.85
N ILE A 4 -14.84 7.37 3.15
CA ILE A 4 -14.43 6.07 2.59
C ILE A 4 -14.10 5.14 3.74
N SER A 5 -14.77 3.99 3.81
CA SER A 5 -14.49 2.92 4.78
C SER A 5 -13.39 1.98 4.28
N ALA A 6 -12.81 1.17 5.16
CA ALA A 6 -11.88 0.11 4.76
C ALA A 6 -12.54 -0.88 3.79
N ARG A 7 -13.83 -1.17 3.97
CA ARG A 7 -14.63 -2.01 3.07
C ARG A 7 -14.77 -1.37 1.69
N SER A 8 -15.11 -0.08 1.61
CA SER A 8 -15.21 0.61 0.32
C SER A 8 -13.88 0.66 -0.42
N ALA A 9 -12.77 0.88 0.29
CA ALA A 9 -11.43 0.85 -0.30
C ALA A 9 -11.08 -0.54 -0.84
N HIS A 10 -11.37 -1.58 -0.07
CA HIS A 10 -11.19 -2.98 -0.45
C HIS A 10 -11.98 -3.31 -1.72
N ASP A 11 -13.28 -3.00 -1.77
CA ASP A 11 -14.16 -3.34 -2.88
C ASP A 11 -13.69 -2.65 -4.19
N LEU A 12 -13.30 -1.37 -4.12
CA LEU A 12 -12.75 -0.62 -5.25
C LEU A 12 -11.42 -1.21 -5.75
N ILE A 13 -10.53 -1.62 -4.85
CA ILE A 13 -9.25 -2.24 -5.19
C ILE A 13 -9.49 -3.59 -5.86
N LEU A 14 -10.37 -4.41 -5.30
CA LEU A 14 -10.69 -5.73 -5.85
C LEU A 14 -11.34 -5.61 -7.25
N GLU A 15 -12.29 -4.70 -7.44
CA GLU A 15 -12.89 -4.40 -8.73
C GLU A 15 -11.82 -3.98 -9.76
N HIS A 16 -10.93 -3.09 -9.36
CA HIS A 16 -9.83 -2.63 -10.22
C HIS A 16 -8.91 -3.79 -10.62
N TRP A 17 -8.56 -4.67 -9.69
CA TRP A 17 -7.68 -5.81 -9.98
C TRP A 17 -8.36 -6.89 -10.82
N ARG A 18 -9.67 -7.08 -10.69
CA ARG A 18 -10.45 -7.92 -11.60
C ARG A 18 -10.42 -7.40 -13.04
N ALA A 19 -10.49 -6.09 -13.20
CA ALA A 19 -10.49 -5.46 -14.53
C ALA A 19 -9.10 -5.37 -15.19
N PHE A 20 -8.02 -5.21 -14.41
CA PHE A 20 -6.68 -4.86 -14.91
C PHE A 20 -5.57 -5.81 -14.49
N GLY A 21 -5.88 -6.88 -13.78
CA GLY A 21 -4.93 -7.86 -13.25
C GLY A 21 -4.17 -7.39 -12.01
N LEU A 22 -3.50 -8.36 -11.37
CA LEU A 22 -2.83 -8.21 -10.09
C LEU A 22 -1.47 -7.52 -10.25
N PRO A 23 -1.17 -6.45 -9.52
CA PRO A 23 0.18 -5.90 -9.46
C PRO A 23 1.06 -6.78 -8.56
N ARG A 24 2.36 -6.78 -8.78
CA ARG A 24 3.31 -7.42 -7.86
C ARG A 24 3.36 -6.68 -6.51
N TYR A 25 3.31 -5.35 -6.55
CA TYR A 25 3.33 -4.48 -5.37
C TYR A 25 2.17 -3.49 -5.43
N ALA A 26 1.55 -3.20 -4.30
CA ALA A 26 0.56 -2.15 -4.15
C ALA A 26 1.00 -1.19 -3.05
N GLN A 27 1.23 0.08 -3.40
CA GLN A 27 1.70 1.09 -2.47
C GLN A 27 0.54 1.88 -1.88
N PHE A 28 0.56 2.04 -0.57
CA PHE A 28 -0.45 2.75 0.21
C PHE A 28 0.22 3.78 1.15
N ASP A 29 -0.55 4.74 1.60
CA ASP A 29 -0.22 5.53 2.78
C ASP A 29 -0.47 4.72 4.06
N ASN A 30 -0.20 5.33 5.22
CA ASN A 30 -0.38 4.68 6.52
C ASN A 30 -1.80 4.87 7.09
N ASP A 31 -2.80 5.14 6.25
CA ASP A 31 -4.18 5.24 6.70
C ASP A 31 -4.67 3.90 7.24
N THR A 32 -5.41 3.95 8.35
CA THR A 32 -5.96 2.76 9.01
C THR A 32 -6.86 1.93 8.12
N ARG A 33 -7.49 2.55 7.11
CA ARG A 33 -8.31 1.87 6.11
C ARG A 33 -7.53 0.86 5.26
N PHE A 34 -6.23 1.11 5.05
CA PHE A 34 -5.36 0.23 4.28
C PHE A 34 -4.53 -0.70 5.18
N GLN A 35 -3.89 -0.14 6.21
CA GLN A 35 -2.97 -0.88 7.06
C GLN A 35 -3.69 -1.74 8.10
N GLY A 36 -4.74 -1.22 8.73
CA GLY A 36 -5.40 -1.74 9.92
C GLY A 36 -5.31 -0.76 11.09
N ALA A 37 -5.94 -1.10 12.19
CA ALA A 37 -6.04 -0.22 13.34
C ALA A 37 -4.68 -0.08 14.06
N HIS A 38 -4.12 1.12 14.10
CA HIS A 38 -2.81 1.40 14.72
C HIS A 38 -2.79 1.22 16.25
N GLN A 39 -3.95 1.27 16.87
CA GLN A 39 -4.10 1.11 18.33
C GLN A 39 -3.90 -0.34 18.80
N TRP A 40 -3.94 -1.31 17.89
CA TRP A 40 -3.74 -2.71 18.19
C TRP A 40 -2.43 -3.19 17.59
N ALA A 41 -1.60 -3.79 18.43
CA ALA A 41 -0.39 -4.46 17.93
C ALA A 41 -0.77 -5.60 16.96
N ASP A 42 0.11 -5.88 16.03
CA ASP A 42 -0.01 -6.99 15.07
C ASP A 42 -1.29 -6.96 14.21
N SER A 43 -1.88 -5.77 14.04
CA SER A 43 -3.11 -5.57 13.28
C SER A 43 -2.83 -5.52 11.77
N PHE A 44 -3.53 -6.38 11.02
CA PHE A 44 -3.55 -6.38 9.56
C PHE A 44 -4.98 -6.16 9.07
N GLY A 45 -5.23 -4.99 8.48
CA GLY A 45 -6.54 -4.57 8.02
C GLY A 45 -7.05 -5.34 6.79
N ARG A 46 -8.30 -5.10 6.43
CA ARG A 46 -8.99 -5.74 5.31
C ARG A 46 -8.22 -5.63 3.99
N VAL A 47 -7.71 -4.44 3.65
CA VAL A 47 -6.96 -4.23 2.40
C VAL A 47 -5.63 -4.98 2.41
N THR A 48 -4.91 -4.98 3.54
CA THR A 48 -3.67 -5.77 3.69
C THR A 48 -3.96 -7.27 3.52
N ARG A 49 -5.03 -7.78 4.12
CA ARG A 49 -5.44 -9.19 3.98
C ARG A 49 -5.82 -9.54 2.55
N LEU A 50 -6.54 -8.65 1.85
CA LEU A 50 -6.83 -8.82 0.41
C LEU A 50 -5.53 -8.94 -0.39
N CYS A 51 -4.58 -8.02 -0.19
CA CYS A 51 -3.29 -8.06 -0.88
C CYS A 51 -2.62 -9.43 -0.69
N LEU A 52 -2.46 -9.85 0.57
CA LEU A 52 -1.80 -11.11 0.91
C LEU A 52 -2.51 -12.33 0.32
N SER A 53 -3.86 -12.38 0.36
CA SER A 53 -4.64 -13.50 -0.19
C SER A 53 -4.52 -13.64 -1.71
N LEU A 54 -4.16 -12.56 -2.40
CA LEU A 54 -3.96 -12.51 -3.84
C LEU A 54 -2.47 -12.52 -4.24
N GLY A 55 -1.55 -12.72 -3.29
CA GLY A 55 -0.12 -12.72 -3.56
C GLY A 55 0.46 -11.35 -3.94
N VAL A 56 -0.27 -10.27 -3.67
CA VAL A 56 0.20 -8.89 -3.87
C VAL A 56 0.94 -8.43 -2.61
N THR A 57 2.15 -7.89 -2.77
CA THR A 57 2.91 -7.34 -1.65
C THR A 57 2.47 -5.89 -1.36
N PRO A 58 1.79 -5.61 -0.24
CA PRO A 58 1.49 -4.23 0.15
C PRO A 58 2.75 -3.51 0.63
N VAL A 59 2.90 -2.26 0.21
CA VAL A 59 4.02 -1.38 0.58
C VAL A 59 3.46 -0.12 1.24
N PHE A 60 3.78 0.08 2.50
CA PHE A 60 3.35 1.27 3.26
C PHE A 60 4.46 2.31 3.28
N THR A 61 4.13 3.53 2.86
CA THR A 61 5.07 4.65 2.78
C THR A 61 5.52 5.12 4.17
N VAL A 62 6.54 5.98 4.20
CA VAL A 62 7.01 6.58 5.46
C VAL A 62 5.93 7.51 6.01
N PRO A 63 5.54 7.35 7.29
CA PRO A 63 4.54 8.22 7.89
C PRO A 63 4.97 9.69 7.87
N ARG A 64 4.05 10.58 7.47
CA ARG A 64 4.22 12.04 7.46
C ARG A 64 5.34 12.56 6.54
N GLU A 65 5.86 11.74 5.64
CA GLU A 65 6.84 12.19 4.65
C GLU A 65 6.19 12.34 3.27
N THR A 66 6.43 13.48 2.64
CA THR A 66 5.99 13.78 1.28
C THR A 66 6.91 13.15 0.23
N GLY A 67 6.41 13.04 -1.00
CA GLY A 67 7.20 12.59 -2.15
C GLY A 67 7.25 11.09 -2.39
N PHE A 68 6.80 10.25 -1.46
CA PHE A 68 6.65 8.80 -1.71
C PHE A 68 5.45 8.46 -2.58
N GLN A 69 4.49 9.37 -2.70
CA GLN A 69 3.26 9.22 -3.47
C GLN A 69 3.09 10.30 -4.56
N ALA A 70 4.18 10.94 -4.97
CA ALA A 70 4.17 12.08 -5.90
C ALA A 70 3.40 11.80 -7.22
N ALA A 71 3.43 10.58 -7.73
CA ALA A 71 2.72 10.20 -8.94
C ALA A 71 1.19 10.28 -8.77
N ILE A 72 0.66 9.72 -7.69
CA ILE A 72 -0.79 9.74 -7.40
C ILE A 72 -1.24 11.13 -6.95
N GLU A 73 -0.43 11.82 -6.15
CA GLU A 73 -0.67 13.20 -5.72
C GLU A 73 -0.77 14.14 -6.93
N SER A 74 0.20 14.05 -7.85
CA SER A 74 0.19 14.83 -9.11
C SER A 74 -1.02 14.49 -10.00
N TYR A 75 -1.41 13.22 -10.07
CA TYR A 75 -2.59 12.80 -10.81
C TYR A 75 -3.87 13.37 -10.18
N ASN A 76 -4.01 13.24 -8.87
CA ASN A 76 -5.16 13.75 -8.12
C ASN A 76 -5.28 15.27 -8.21
N GLY A 77 -4.18 16.02 -8.07
CA GLY A 77 -4.18 17.47 -8.23
C GLY A 77 -4.61 17.90 -9.62
N ARG A 78 -4.17 17.20 -10.67
CA ARG A 78 -4.62 17.46 -12.05
C ARG A 78 -6.08 17.11 -12.28
N TRP A 79 -6.57 16.01 -11.68
CA TRP A 79 -7.98 15.64 -11.75
C TRP A 79 -8.86 16.69 -11.05
N GLN A 80 -8.46 17.11 -9.84
CA GLN A 80 -9.16 18.17 -9.11
C GLN A 80 -9.26 19.47 -9.93
N ALA A 81 -8.14 19.93 -10.49
CA ALA A 81 -8.12 21.16 -11.28
C ALA A 81 -8.92 21.06 -12.60
N LYS A 82 -8.89 19.91 -13.28
CA LYS A 82 -9.46 19.75 -14.64
C LYS A 82 -10.85 19.15 -14.65
N VAL A 83 -11.28 18.51 -13.59
CA VAL A 83 -12.61 17.87 -13.47
C VAL A 83 -13.41 18.54 -12.36
N TRP A 84 -12.95 18.45 -11.13
CA TRP A 84 -13.71 18.91 -9.97
C TRP A 84 -13.92 20.44 -9.97
N ALA A 85 -12.84 21.20 -10.00
CA ALA A 85 -12.88 22.65 -9.84
C ALA A 85 -13.23 23.41 -11.14
N ARG A 86 -13.14 22.76 -12.31
CA ARG A 86 -13.37 23.42 -13.59
C ARG A 86 -14.84 23.55 -13.97
N PHE A 87 -15.69 22.70 -13.41
CA PHE A 87 -17.10 22.60 -13.80
C PHE A 87 -18.01 22.60 -12.57
N GLU A 88 -19.19 23.16 -12.72
CA GLU A 88 -20.29 22.90 -11.81
C GLU A 88 -20.88 21.52 -12.12
N HIS A 89 -21.19 20.77 -11.08
CA HIS A 89 -21.76 19.43 -11.16
C HIS A 89 -23.16 19.45 -10.54
N GLY A 90 -24.19 19.28 -11.35
CA GLY A 90 -25.58 19.22 -10.88
C GLY A 90 -25.87 17.96 -10.06
N ASP A 91 -25.16 16.86 -10.36
CA ASP A 91 -25.30 15.58 -9.67
C ASP A 91 -24.03 14.74 -9.79
N LEU A 92 -24.00 13.60 -9.08
CA LEU A 92 -22.89 12.65 -9.09
C LEU A 92 -22.67 12.03 -10.50
N GLY A 93 -23.73 11.80 -11.27
CA GLY A 93 -23.64 11.22 -12.61
C GLY A 93 -22.85 12.11 -13.56
N GLN A 94 -23.08 13.43 -13.54
CA GLN A 94 -22.30 14.36 -14.34
C GLN A 94 -20.83 14.36 -13.96
N LEU A 95 -20.51 14.31 -12.66
CA LEU A 95 -19.14 14.20 -12.19
C LEU A 95 -18.49 12.90 -12.68
N GLN A 96 -19.20 11.78 -12.60
CA GLN A 96 -18.71 10.46 -13.05
C GLN A 96 -18.41 10.47 -14.57
N VAL A 97 -19.31 11.01 -15.39
CA VAL A 97 -19.10 11.13 -16.84
C VAL A 97 -17.86 11.97 -17.18
N ARG A 98 -17.69 13.11 -16.51
CA ARG A 98 -16.52 13.98 -16.71
C ARG A 98 -15.24 13.32 -16.25
N SER A 99 -15.28 12.65 -15.09
CA SER A 99 -14.17 11.89 -14.56
C SER A 99 -13.75 10.75 -15.51
N ALA A 100 -14.71 9.98 -16.04
CA ALA A 100 -14.45 8.92 -17.00
C ALA A 100 -13.77 9.43 -18.26
N ARG A 101 -14.23 10.56 -18.83
CA ARG A 101 -13.60 11.23 -19.99
C ARG A 101 -12.17 11.64 -19.70
N TYR A 102 -11.92 12.20 -18.51
CA TYR A 102 -10.56 12.58 -18.10
C TYR A 102 -9.64 11.37 -17.98
N VAL A 103 -10.10 10.28 -17.34
CA VAL A 103 -9.36 9.03 -17.20
C VAL A 103 -9.05 8.43 -18.56
N GLN A 104 -10.04 8.37 -19.47
CA GLN A 104 -9.85 7.87 -20.83
C GLN A 104 -8.79 8.69 -21.59
N ALA A 105 -8.87 10.00 -21.53
CA ALA A 105 -7.87 10.87 -22.16
C ALA A 105 -6.46 10.70 -21.54
N ALA A 106 -6.38 10.46 -20.24
CA ALA A 106 -5.10 10.18 -19.59
C ALA A 106 -4.52 8.81 -20.02
N ARG A 107 -5.36 7.80 -20.19
CA ARG A 107 -4.97 6.47 -20.70
C ARG A 107 -4.48 6.53 -22.14
N LEU A 108 -5.17 7.28 -23.00
CA LEU A 108 -4.75 7.47 -24.40
C LEU A 108 -3.37 8.14 -24.49
N ARG A 109 -3.12 9.19 -23.68
CA ARG A 109 -1.81 9.84 -23.61
C ARG A 109 -0.70 8.90 -23.06
N GLY A 110 -1.06 7.94 -22.25
CA GLY A 110 -0.15 6.94 -21.70
C GLY A 110 -0.11 5.61 -22.45
N ALA A 111 -0.79 5.49 -23.61
CA ALA A 111 -1.02 4.21 -24.28
C ALA A 111 0.26 3.42 -24.57
N GLU A 112 1.30 4.06 -25.08
CA GLU A 112 2.57 3.40 -25.34
C GLU A 112 3.23 2.85 -24.06
N ARG A 113 3.20 3.63 -22.98
CA ARG A 113 3.74 3.20 -21.69
C ARG A 113 2.93 2.05 -21.10
N ILE A 114 1.61 2.10 -21.26
CA ILE A 114 0.70 1.02 -20.83
C ILE A 114 0.97 -0.25 -21.64
N ALA A 115 1.14 -0.13 -22.95
CA ALA A 115 1.42 -1.26 -23.84
C ALA A 115 2.78 -1.94 -23.55
N ARG A 116 3.78 -1.17 -23.09
CA ARG A 116 5.09 -1.69 -22.68
C ARG A 116 5.13 -2.24 -21.26
N ALA A 117 4.09 -2.00 -20.46
CA ALA A 117 4.06 -2.51 -19.09
C ALA A 117 3.95 -4.04 -19.08
N PRO A 118 4.58 -4.72 -18.10
CA PRO A 118 4.43 -6.15 -17.94
C PRO A 118 2.95 -6.53 -17.79
N GLN A 119 2.56 -7.63 -18.45
CA GLN A 119 1.21 -8.15 -18.32
C GLN A 119 0.98 -8.61 -16.87
N ARG A 120 -0.13 -8.20 -16.31
CA ARG A 120 -0.52 -8.58 -14.95
C ARG A 120 -1.33 -9.87 -14.99
N PRO A 121 -1.07 -10.84 -14.08
CA PRO A 121 -1.90 -12.03 -13.99
C PRO A 121 -3.32 -11.67 -13.56
N ALA A 122 -4.30 -12.38 -14.08
CA ALA A 122 -5.67 -12.28 -13.62
C ALA A 122 -5.83 -12.94 -12.23
N ILE A 123 -6.87 -12.56 -11.51
CA ILE A 123 -7.30 -13.30 -10.31
C ILE A 123 -7.74 -14.70 -10.75
N ALA A 124 -7.30 -15.73 -10.01
CA ALA A 124 -7.70 -17.10 -10.30
C ALA A 124 -9.24 -17.25 -10.26
N PRO A 125 -9.86 -17.93 -11.23
CA PRO A 125 -11.32 -18.03 -11.31
C PRO A 125 -11.98 -18.69 -10.08
N ASP A 126 -11.24 -19.57 -9.42
CA ASP A 126 -11.64 -20.31 -8.22
C ASP A 126 -11.26 -19.59 -6.91
N TRP A 127 -10.65 -18.40 -6.99
CA TRP A 127 -10.31 -17.64 -5.80
C TRP A 127 -11.57 -17.16 -5.06
N ILE A 128 -11.65 -17.53 -3.79
CA ILE A 128 -12.72 -17.11 -2.87
C ILE A 128 -12.07 -16.31 -1.74
N GLU A 129 -12.61 -15.14 -1.48
CA GLU A 129 -12.12 -14.30 -0.39
C GLU A 129 -12.35 -14.97 0.97
N ASN A 130 -11.29 -15.06 1.76
CA ASN A 130 -11.36 -15.50 3.14
C ASN A 130 -10.48 -14.60 4.04
N LEU A 131 -11.08 -13.57 4.62
CA LEU A 131 -10.39 -12.65 5.53
C LEU A 131 -9.95 -13.30 6.86
N GLN A 132 -10.44 -14.51 7.16
CA GLN A 132 -10.05 -15.27 8.35
C GLN A 132 -8.90 -16.26 8.07
N ALA A 133 -8.47 -16.38 6.80
CA ALA A 133 -7.36 -17.26 6.46
C ALA A 133 -6.08 -16.86 7.23
N PRO A 134 -5.24 -17.84 7.58
CA PRO A 134 -3.90 -17.55 8.11
C PRO A 134 -3.15 -16.62 7.16
N LEU A 135 -2.48 -15.61 7.74
CA LEU A 135 -1.70 -14.66 6.96
C LEU A 135 -0.39 -15.30 6.50
N ALA A 136 -0.07 -15.16 5.23
CA ALA A 136 1.18 -15.57 4.62
C ALA A 136 1.63 -14.54 3.60
N GLY A 137 2.90 -14.55 3.23
CA GLY A 137 3.46 -13.61 2.26
C GLY A 137 4.24 -12.47 2.92
N LEU A 138 4.44 -11.40 2.17
CA LEU A 138 5.34 -10.30 2.53
C LEU A 138 4.57 -8.98 2.62
N VAL A 139 4.80 -8.23 3.70
CA VAL A 139 4.36 -6.84 3.86
C VAL A 139 5.58 -5.96 4.02
N ILE A 140 5.66 -4.87 3.27
CA ILE A 140 6.77 -3.92 3.33
C ILE A 140 6.31 -2.63 3.99
N TYR A 141 7.05 -2.18 4.99
CA TYR A 141 6.87 -0.89 5.61
C TYR A 141 8.12 -0.04 5.43
N LEU A 142 7.96 1.17 4.92
CA LEU A 142 9.02 2.16 4.92
C LEU A 142 8.91 2.98 6.19
N ARG A 143 9.98 3.07 6.95
CA ARG A 143 10.02 3.74 8.24
C ARG A 143 11.25 4.63 8.35
N ARG A 144 11.21 5.55 9.30
CA ARG A 144 12.39 6.32 9.71
C ARG A 144 12.74 5.93 11.14
N THR A 145 14.01 5.67 11.38
CA THR A 145 14.53 5.48 12.74
C THR A 145 14.49 6.80 13.52
N ASP A 146 14.27 6.70 14.81
CA ASP A 146 14.34 7.83 15.72
C ASP A 146 15.79 8.19 16.09
N GLN A 147 15.96 9.10 17.06
CA GLN A 147 17.26 9.52 17.59
C GLN A 147 18.05 8.40 18.29
N LYS A 148 17.38 7.32 18.71
CA LYS A 148 18.00 6.14 19.34
C LYS A 148 18.24 5.00 18.35
N GLY A 149 17.93 5.18 17.06
CA GLY A 149 17.99 4.14 16.06
C GLY A 149 16.81 3.17 16.11
N CYS A 150 15.71 3.52 16.78
CA CYS A 150 14.55 2.65 16.92
C CYS A 150 13.54 2.87 15.78
N VAL A 151 12.84 1.80 15.42
CA VAL A 151 11.74 1.78 14.45
C VAL A 151 10.46 1.29 15.12
N SER A 152 9.39 2.08 15.01
CA SER A 152 8.04 1.64 15.42
C SER A 152 7.34 0.93 14.26
N LEU A 153 6.91 -0.30 14.49
CA LEU A 153 6.27 -1.16 13.50
C LEU A 153 5.29 -2.12 14.16
N LEU A 154 4.05 -2.19 13.68
CA LEU A 154 3.01 -3.11 14.17
C LEU A 154 2.78 -3.05 15.69
N GLY A 155 2.90 -1.86 16.29
CA GLY A 155 2.75 -1.67 17.74
C GLY A 155 3.98 -2.04 18.57
N HIS A 156 5.08 -2.47 17.94
CA HIS A 156 6.34 -2.81 18.57
C HIS A 156 7.43 -1.80 18.24
N THR A 157 8.47 -1.76 19.07
CA THR A 157 9.67 -0.94 18.84
C THR A 157 10.86 -1.88 18.66
N PHE A 158 11.59 -1.67 17.57
CA PHE A 158 12.76 -2.45 17.19
C PHE A 158 13.98 -1.54 17.16
N GLU A 159 15.02 -1.93 17.86
CA GLU A 159 16.30 -1.23 17.84
C GLU A 159 17.12 -1.73 16.65
N VAL A 160 17.47 -0.82 15.75
CA VAL A 160 18.43 -1.06 14.64
C VAL A 160 19.79 -0.49 15.04
N PRO A 161 20.88 -0.90 14.38
CA PRO A 161 22.21 -0.43 14.76
C PRO A 161 22.29 1.10 14.96
N GLU A 162 22.91 1.57 16.04
CA GLU A 162 22.94 2.99 16.49
C GLU A 162 23.40 3.98 15.43
N HIS A 163 24.32 3.59 14.54
CA HIS A 163 24.79 4.44 13.45
C HIS A 163 23.71 4.72 12.39
N TRP A 164 22.50 4.15 12.52
CA TRP A 164 21.39 4.30 11.57
C TRP A 164 20.28 5.20 12.12
N THR A 165 20.63 6.25 12.85
CA THR A 165 19.69 7.22 13.43
C THR A 165 19.13 8.17 12.37
N HIS A 166 17.85 8.56 12.49
CA HIS A 166 17.14 9.44 11.56
C HIS A 166 17.22 9.02 10.08
N ARG A 167 17.44 7.74 9.82
CA ARG A 167 17.59 7.18 8.50
C ARG A 167 16.37 6.37 8.08
N LEU A 168 16.21 6.24 6.78
CA LEU A 168 15.15 5.41 6.21
C LEU A 168 15.51 3.93 6.30
N VAL A 169 14.52 3.13 6.64
CA VAL A 169 14.61 1.68 6.75
C VAL A 169 13.45 1.06 5.97
N ARG A 170 13.74 0.04 5.20
CA ARG A 170 12.74 -0.85 4.62
C ARG A 170 12.58 -2.04 5.56
N CYS A 171 11.40 -2.17 6.14
CA CYS A 171 11.04 -3.27 7.02
C CYS A 171 10.22 -4.29 6.23
N GLU A 172 10.73 -5.48 6.05
CA GLU A 172 10.06 -6.60 5.41
C GLU A 172 9.51 -7.55 6.46
N VAL A 173 8.20 -7.53 6.64
CA VAL A 173 7.49 -8.47 7.51
C VAL A 173 7.14 -9.70 6.68
N ASP A 174 7.93 -10.74 6.84
CA ASP A 174 7.75 -12.01 6.16
C ASP A 174 6.93 -12.97 7.04
N LEU A 175 5.64 -13.02 6.74
CA LEU A 175 4.66 -13.81 7.49
C LEU A 175 4.82 -15.31 7.25
N THR A 176 5.42 -15.69 6.13
CA THR A 176 5.69 -17.08 5.79
C THR A 176 6.95 -17.60 6.50
N GLN A 177 7.99 -16.77 6.59
CA GLN A 177 9.24 -17.08 7.25
C GLN A 177 9.21 -16.75 8.76
N GLU A 178 8.13 -16.19 9.26
CA GLU A 178 7.93 -15.73 10.63
C GLU A 178 9.10 -14.83 11.13
N CYS A 179 9.50 -13.84 10.31
CA CYS A 179 10.56 -12.89 10.66
C CYS A 179 10.31 -11.49 10.12
N ILE A 180 10.99 -10.51 10.72
CA ILE A 180 11.10 -9.16 10.16
C ILE A 180 12.56 -8.91 9.82
N ARG A 181 12.81 -8.44 8.58
CA ARG A 181 14.12 -8.00 8.11
C ARG A 181 14.11 -6.49 7.94
N PHE A 182 15.13 -5.84 8.46
CA PHE A 182 15.33 -4.41 8.36
C PHE A 182 16.50 -4.13 7.43
N TYR A 183 16.24 -3.39 6.34
CA TYR A 183 17.26 -3.01 5.37
C TYR A 183 17.46 -1.51 5.39
N SER A 184 18.69 -1.05 5.21
CA SER A 184 18.90 0.37 4.97
C SER A 184 18.22 0.79 3.65
N LEU A 185 17.47 1.88 3.67
CA LEU A 185 16.84 2.43 2.47
C LEU A 185 17.60 3.68 2.02
N ARG A 186 18.49 3.52 1.04
CA ARG A 186 19.28 4.61 0.48
C ARG A 186 18.60 5.16 -0.77
N ARG A 187 18.10 6.41 -0.69
CA ARG A 187 17.40 7.04 -1.84
C ARG A 187 18.31 7.28 -3.04
N ARG A 188 19.61 7.57 -2.80
CA ARG A 188 20.60 7.88 -3.86
C ARG A 188 21.11 6.64 -4.55
N ASP A 189 21.13 5.53 -3.87
CA ASP A 189 21.55 4.24 -4.40
C ASP A 189 20.53 3.16 -3.99
N PRO A 190 19.46 2.98 -4.78
CA PRO A 190 18.43 1.99 -4.48
C PRO A 190 18.93 0.53 -4.57
N SER A 191 20.07 0.29 -5.20
CA SER A 191 20.67 -1.05 -5.30
C SER A 191 21.45 -1.44 -4.04
N ASP A 192 21.96 -0.45 -3.30
CA ASP A 192 22.69 -0.65 -2.05
C ASP A 192 21.76 -0.56 -0.83
N GLN A 193 21.15 -1.69 -0.49
CA GLN A 193 20.24 -1.83 0.65
C GLN A 193 20.70 -2.99 1.56
N PRO A 194 21.79 -2.81 2.31
CA PRO A 194 22.30 -3.86 3.19
C PRO A 194 21.29 -4.20 4.29
N LEU A 195 21.26 -5.47 4.66
CA LEU A 195 20.51 -5.98 5.81
C LEU A 195 21.14 -5.44 7.09
N LEU A 196 20.34 -4.81 7.94
CA LEU A 196 20.76 -4.24 9.22
C LEU A 196 20.46 -5.18 10.37
N LEU A 197 19.27 -5.81 10.36
CA LEU A 197 18.77 -6.63 11.44
C LEU A 197 17.76 -7.64 10.92
N THR A 198 17.73 -8.83 11.50
CA THR A 198 16.64 -9.79 11.35
C THR A 198 16.16 -10.19 12.75
N VAL A 199 14.85 -10.16 12.97
CA VAL A 199 14.22 -10.58 14.22
C VAL A 199 13.16 -11.65 13.97
N PRO A 200 13.01 -12.66 14.83
CA PRO A 200 11.85 -13.55 14.77
C PRO A 200 10.57 -12.76 15.01
N TYR A 201 9.54 -13.05 14.23
CA TYR A 201 8.25 -12.40 14.37
C TYR A 201 7.12 -13.33 13.96
N LYS A 202 6.21 -13.57 14.88
CA LYS A 202 5.05 -14.42 14.64
C LYS A 202 3.78 -13.64 14.94
N VAL A 203 2.90 -13.53 13.96
CA VAL A 203 1.60 -12.89 14.15
C VAL A 203 0.72 -13.75 15.05
N PRO A 204 0.13 -13.19 16.11
CA PRO A 204 -0.84 -13.91 16.94
C PRO A 204 -2.03 -14.39 16.09
N ARG A 205 -2.49 -15.60 16.35
CA ARG A 205 -3.70 -16.13 15.73
C ARG A 205 -4.92 -15.49 16.38
N VAL A 206 -5.34 -14.37 15.86
CA VAL A 206 -6.53 -13.64 16.31
C VAL A 206 -7.57 -13.64 15.19
N ARG A 207 -8.84 -13.83 15.56
CA ARG A 207 -9.93 -13.68 14.60
C ARG A 207 -9.93 -12.25 14.06
N PHE A 208 -10.04 -12.11 12.76
CA PHE A 208 -10.17 -10.79 12.14
C PHE A 208 -11.52 -10.17 12.52
N HIS A 209 -11.47 -8.99 13.11
CA HIS A 209 -12.60 -8.10 13.37
C HIS A 209 -12.30 -6.77 12.69
N GLU A 210 -13.34 -6.19 12.10
CA GLU A 210 -13.26 -4.86 11.48
C GLU A 210 -13.68 -3.80 12.49
#